data_619e6451982a6d66691352dde62034b1
#
_entry.id   619e6451982a6d66691352dde62034b1
#
_cell.length_a   1.000
_cell.length_b   1.000
_cell.length_c   1.000
_cell.angle_alpha   90.00
_cell.angle_beta   90.00
_cell.angle_gamma   90.00
#
_symmetry.space_group_name_H-M   'P 1'
#
loop_
_entity.id
_entity.type
_entity.pdbx_description
1 polymer ?
#
loop_
_entity_poly.entity_id
_entity_poly.type
_entity_poly.pdbx_seq_one_letter_code
_entity_poly.pdbx_strand_id
1 'polypeptide(L)'
;MPAKNRIRVLYCLLTILFCALAVRLAYLMNMHSVQITEAAGQQGSTTLTVSCGTGVIYDCNLQKLVNDTQKYVAVVQPSPEGVAAVLPHVLDRKAFYQSIAYGKPFTCLVDTAAIDSEDVRVFTVPIRNGTHQLAQHLIGYLQNGVGVSGLEAAYDSYLRSISATASVTFSVDGSGSVLSGEKKQVRQGGQVSAGLATTLHKTIQTICEEEGAALEKGVVLVMDCSNGDVLGLASFPNYDSTHLEDALQDPDSPLINRACYAYNVGSIFKLVTAADAKSEGLAEGFRQYCTGSISVGTQLFRCHDTQGHGWQTMKTAMMHSCNPYFIALSQKLSSEKLLQTAKAFGFGEAWMLADGIPVAGGTLPTRSQMDLPAEQANFCFGQGVLTATPLQIGRFTCAIANGGMLPTPRCIKGKTKDGITLYETTEPVMRQAVSSDLAAYLQSLMVFAAMENPDFQGKPDHMSVGAKTSTAQTGRYDENGVEYCHGWVTGFFPAEQPQYTVTVLAEDGGYGNEAAAPIFRSVIERITEELYLEDVS
;
A
#
# COMPACT_ATOMS: atom_id res chain seq x y z
N MET A 1 80.22 42.78 26.52
CA MET A 1 79.54 43.73 25.59
C MET A 1 79.03 44.90 26.36
N PRO A 2 79.32 46.14 25.95
CA PRO A 2 78.82 47.36 26.63
C PRO A 2 77.31 47.41 26.54
N ALA A 3 76.63 47.96 27.57
CA ALA A 3 75.14 47.98 27.72
C ALA A 3 74.40 48.52 26.49
N LYS A 4 75.01 49.49 25.77
CA LYS A 4 74.44 50.04 24.53
C LYS A 4 74.26 49.02 23.42
N ASN A 5 75.11 48.03 23.29
CA ASN A 5 75.04 46.98 22.27
C ASN A 5 73.92 45.93 22.62
N ARG A 6 73.72 45.65 23.90
CA ARG A 6 72.64 44.77 24.36
C ARG A 6 71.28 45.38 24.10
N ILE A 7 71.16 46.71 24.32
CA ILE A 7 69.87 47.43 24.02
C ILE A 7 69.61 47.46 22.51
N ARG A 8 70.64 47.68 21.67
CA ARG A 8 70.44 47.60 20.20
C ARG A 8 70.03 46.21 19.71
N VAL A 9 70.65 45.15 20.25
CA VAL A 9 70.28 43.79 19.92
C VAL A 9 68.82 43.48 20.34
N LEU A 10 68.42 43.89 21.53
CA LEU A 10 67.09 43.74 22.02
C LEU A 10 66.08 44.49 21.13
N TYR A 11 66.38 45.73 20.74
CA TYR A 11 65.56 46.52 19.85
C TYR A 11 65.43 45.87 18.47
N CYS A 12 66.47 45.35 17.87
CA CYS A 12 66.45 44.64 16.62
C CYS A 12 65.61 43.36 16.72
N LEU A 13 65.70 42.59 17.81
CA LEU A 13 64.91 41.40 18.04
C LEU A 13 63.43 41.72 18.17
N LEU A 14 63.05 42.76 18.89
CA LEU A 14 61.66 43.24 19.01
C LEU A 14 61.12 43.72 17.66
N THR A 15 61.94 44.46 16.88
CA THR A 15 61.51 44.91 15.54
C THR A 15 61.28 43.74 14.60
N ILE A 16 62.17 42.72 14.61
CA ILE A 16 62.00 41.50 13.81
C ILE A 16 60.74 40.75 14.23
N LEU A 17 60.49 40.61 15.54
CA LEU A 17 59.28 39.96 16.06
C LEU A 17 58.01 40.70 15.61
N PHE A 18 58.04 42.08 15.70
CA PHE A 18 56.90 42.89 15.25
C PHE A 18 56.68 42.79 13.74
N CYS A 19 57.73 42.77 12.93
CA CYS A 19 57.62 42.56 11.50
C CYS A 19 57.09 41.15 11.18
N ALA A 20 57.55 40.13 11.89
CA ALA A 20 57.03 38.74 11.71
C ALA A 20 55.55 38.65 12.08
N LEU A 21 55.10 39.32 13.17
CA LEU A 21 53.71 39.41 13.55
C LEU A 21 52.86 40.16 12.49
N ALA A 22 53.38 41.28 11.98
CA ALA A 22 52.68 42.03 10.92
C ALA A 22 52.56 41.23 9.62
N VAL A 23 53.59 40.53 9.20
CA VAL A 23 53.57 39.59 8.04
C VAL A 23 52.60 38.46 8.28
N ARG A 24 52.60 37.88 9.49
CA ARG A 24 51.66 36.83 9.86
C ARG A 24 50.21 37.31 9.82
N LEU A 25 49.95 38.52 10.33
CA LEU A 25 48.65 39.13 10.30
C LEU A 25 48.18 39.42 8.85
N ALA A 26 49.07 39.98 8.02
CA ALA A 26 48.77 40.20 6.60
C ALA A 26 48.53 38.92 5.84
N TYR A 27 49.25 37.86 6.15
CA TYR A 27 49.04 36.51 5.60
C TYR A 27 47.66 35.95 5.98
N LEU A 28 47.28 36.02 7.25
CA LEU A 28 45.97 35.57 7.73
C LEU A 28 44.84 36.40 7.10
N MET A 29 45.00 37.72 6.98
CA MET A 29 43.98 38.59 6.36
C MET A 29 43.82 38.33 4.85
N ASN A 30 44.87 37.99 4.11
CA ASN A 30 44.79 37.82 2.66
C ASN A 30 44.47 36.36 2.23
N MET A 31 45.04 35.38 2.93
CA MET A 31 44.93 33.96 2.51
C MET A 31 43.78 33.21 3.21
N HIS A 32 43.36 33.64 4.40
CA HIS A 32 42.31 32.99 5.20
C HIS A 32 41.14 33.90 5.54
N SER A 33 41.08 35.13 4.99
CA SER A 33 40.00 36.07 5.32
C SER A 33 38.64 35.52 5.03
N VAL A 34 38.45 34.83 3.88
CA VAL A 34 37.16 34.24 3.52
C VAL A 34 36.79 33.13 4.50
N GLN A 35 37.70 32.22 4.82
CA GLN A 35 37.46 31.12 5.76
C GLN A 35 37.21 31.62 7.19
N ILE A 36 37.96 32.64 7.63
CA ILE A 36 37.79 33.25 8.98
C ILE A 36 36.47 34.00 9.03
N THR A 37 36.13 34.72 7.98
CA THR A 37 34.84 35.47 7.91
C THR A 37 33.65 34.50 7.85
N GLU A 38 33.76 33.39 7.09
CA GLU A 38 32.76 32.34 7.08
C GLU A 38 32.64 31.65 8.45
N ALA A 39 33.74 31.30 9.09
CA ALA A 39 33.72 30.69 10.42
C ALA A 39 33.18 31.66 11.50
N ALA A 40 33.55 32.93 11.45
CA ALA A 40 32.98 33.94 12.34
C ALA A 40 31.50 34.19 12.08
N GLY A 41 31.08 34.21 10.81
CA GLY A 41 29.66 34.26 10.42
C GLY A 41 28.87 33.06 10.92
N GLN A 42 29.44 31.84 10.86
CA GLN A 42 28.81 30.64 11.39
C GLN A 42 28.70 30.65 12.92
N GLN A 43 29.65 31.22 13.63
CA GLN A 43 29.61 31.38 15.09
C GLN A 43 28.66 32.46 15.56
N GLY A 44 28.41 33.46 14.73
CA GLY A 44 27.51 34.60 15.02
C GLY A 44 26.10 34.42 14.43
N SER A 45 25.72 33.24 13.95
CA SER A 45 24.40 33.03 13.38
C SER A 45 23.81 31.66 13.79
N THR A 46 22.49 31.61 13.92
CA THR A 46 21.71 30.39 14.15
C THR A 46 20.63 30.28 13.08
N THR A 47 20.59 29.12 12.40
CA THR A 47 19.58 28.83 11.37
C THR A 47 18.60 27.79 11.86
N LEU A 48 17.31 28.14 11.86
CA LEU A 48 16.24 27.18 12.06
C LEU A 48 15.68 26.75 10.71
N THR A 49 15.65 25.45 10.49
CA THR A 49 15.17 24.85 9.24
C THR A 49 13.81 24.19 9.47
N VAL A 50 12.86 24.45 8.59
CA VAL A 50 11.54 23.86 8.56
C VAL A 50 11.43 23.00 7.31
N SER A 51 11.10 21.73 7.48
CA SER A 51 10.87 20.81 6.34
C SER A 51 9.57 21.20 5.63
N CYS A 52 9.65 21.48 4.35
CA CYS A 52 8.50 21.78 3.47
C CYS A 52 8.00 20.53 2.71
N GLY A 53 8.42 19.35 3.12
CA GLY A 53 8.00 18.07 2.57
C GLY A 53 9.08 17.35 1.78
N THR A 54 8.79 16.09 1.49
CA THR A 54 9.55 15.19 0.63
C THR A 54 8.73 14.80 -0.59
N GLY A 55 9.30 14.01 -1.51
CA GLY A 55 8.62 13.56 -2.73
C GLY A 55 7.21 13.04 -2.46
N VAL A 56 6.26 13.41 -3.32
CA VAL A 56 4.84 13.10 -3.15
C VAL A 56 4.54 11.69 -3.69
N ILE A 57 3.57 10.99 -3.10
CA ILE A 57 2.97 9.79 -3.67
C ILE A 57 1.61 10.17 -4.23
N TYR A 58 1.40 9.85 -5.50
CA TYR A 58 0.20 10.18 -6.27
C TYR A 58 -0.58 8.94 -6.64
N ASP A 59 -1.86 9.10 -6.91
CA ASP A 59 -2.70 8.12 -7.58
C ASP A 59 -2.43 8.07 -9.10
N CYS A 60 -3.19 7.25 -9.83
CA CYS A 60 -3.03 7.09 -11.29
C CYS A 60 -3.39 8.33 -12.10
N ASN A 61 -4.15 9.27 -11.53
CA ASN A 61 -4.58 10.54 -12.10
C ASN A 61 -3.76 11.73 -11.58
N LEU A 62 -2.64 11.46 -10.90
CA LEU A 62 -1.76 12.45 -10.27
C LEU A 62 -2.45 13.28 -9.18
N GLN A 63 -3.48 12.73 -8.54
CA GLN A 63 -4.03 13.28 -7.30
C GLN A 63 -3.16 12.82 -6.12
N LYS A 64 -2.94 13.70 -5.16
CA LYS A 64 -2.09 13.40 -4.00
C LYS A 64 -2.75 12.35 -3.10
N LEU A 65 -1.99 11.32 -2.74
CA LEU A 65 -2.34 10.34 -1.70
C LEU A 65 -1.67 10.67 -0.36
N VAL A 66 -0.57 11.42 -0.39
CA VAL A 66 0.13 11.95 0.79
C VAL A 66 0.37 13.45 0.61
N ASN A 67 0.67 14.18 1.68
CA ASN A 67 0.92 15.62 1.64
C ASN A 67 -0.32 16.46 1.17
N ASP A 68 -1.53 15.97 1.30
CA ASP A 68 -2.75 16.66 0.88
C ASP A 68 -3.32 17.60 1.98
N THR A 69 -2.96 17.39 3.22
CA THR A 69 -3.29 18.27 4.35
C THR A 69 -2.09 19.11 4.78
N GLN A 70 -2.33 20.21 5.49
CA GLN A 70 -1.31 21.18 5.86
C GLN A 70 -1.35 21.49 7.35
N LYS A 71 -0.19 21.88 7.90
CA LYS A 71 -0.02 22.44 9.23
C LYS A 71 0.83 23.70 9.17
N TYR A 72 0.76 24.51 10.21
CA TYR A 72 1.51 25.75 10.31
C TYR A 72 2.62 25.61 11.35
N VAL A 73 3.85 25.95 10.94
CA VAL A 73 5.04 25.95 11.79
C VAL A 73 5.52 27.41 11.92
N ALA A 74 5.46 27.93 13.11
CA ALA A 74 6.03 29.23 13.43
C ALA A 74 7.50 29.10 13.84
N VAL A 75 8.36 29.90 13.25
CA VAL A 75 9.73 30.19 13.70
C VAL A 75 9.68 31.46 14.50
N VAL A 76 10.02 31.40 15.78
CA VAL A 76 9.83 32.44 16.76
C VAL A 76 11.16 32.95 17.29
N GLN A 77 11.37 34.25 17.24
CA GLN A 77 12.36 34.92 18.05
C GLN A 77 11.77 35.14 19.45
N PRO A 78 12.45 34.73 20.53
CA PRO A 78 11.90 34.79 21.90
C PRO A 78 11.96 36.22 22.50
N SER A 79 11.52 37.22 21.74
CA SER A 79 11.27 38.57 22.23
C SER A 79 9.90 38.63 22.96
N PRO A 80 9.66 39.60 23.84
CA PRO A 80 8.34 39.80 24.46
C PRO A 80 7.23 39.93 23.41
N GLU A 81 7.49 40.66 22.32
CA GLU A 81 6.55 40.92 21.22
C GLU A 81 6.28 39.63 20.42
N GLY A 82 7.33 38.86 20.08
CA GLY A 82 7.20 37.59 19.37
C GLY A 82 6.45 36.52 20.18
N VAL A 83 6.77 36.43 21.47
CA VAL A 83 6.06 35.51 22.39
C VAL A 83 4.59 35.90 22.54
N ALA A 84 4.29 37.19 22.72
CA ALA A 84 2.92 37.68 22.87
C ALA A 84 2.09 37.41 21.60
N ALA A 85 2.68 37.62 20.41
CA ALA A 85 2.00 37.43 19.14
C ALA A 85 1.68 35.93 18.85
N VAL A 86 2.57 35.00 19.22
CA VAL A 86 2.38 33.58 18.89
C VAL A 86 1.58 32.81 19.96
N LEU A 87 1.62 33.23 21.22
CA LEU A 87 1.03 32.53 22.36
C LEU A 87 -0.47 32.19 22.21
N PRO A 88 -1.34 33.05 21.64
CA PRO A 88 -2.75 32.74 21.43
C PRO A 88 -2.98 31.57 20.46
N HIS A 89 -2.02 31.34 19.54
CA HIS A 89 -2.12 30.42 18.42
C HIS A 89 -1.38 29.10 18.63
N VAL A 90 -0.69 28.92 19.75
CA VAL A 90 0.15 27.75 20.02
C VAL A 90 -0.71 26.50 20.30
N LEU A 91 -0.45 25.41 19.59
CA LEU A 91 -1.14 24.13 19.76
C LEU A 91 -0.62 23.33 20.97
N ASP A 92 0.71 23.33 21.21
CA ASP A 92 1.33 22.68 22.40
C ASP A 92 1.97 23.75 23.31
N ARG A 93 1.19 24.19 24.29
CA ARG A 93 1.65 25.20 25.26
C ARG A 93 2.78 24.70 26.15
N LYS A 94 2.83 23.41 26.48
CA LYS A 94 3.88 22.85 27.34
C LYS A 94 5.24 22.88 26.65
N ALA A 95 5.32 22.37 25.44
CA ALA A 95 6.54 22.44 24.63
C ALA A 95 6.97 23.89 24.33
N PHE A 96 5.99 24.77 24.10
CA PHE A 96 6.23 26.19 23.86
C PHE A 96 6.92 26.86 25.05
N TYR A 97 6.41 26.71 26.28
CA TYR A 97 7.02 27.32 27.49
C TYR A 97 8.42 26.72 27.78
N GLN A 98 8.64 25.45 27.49
CA GLN A 98 9.97 24.86 27.59
C GLN A 98 10.96 25.50 26.61
N SER A 99 10.51 25.77 25.37
CA SER A 99 11.34 26.40 24.33
C SER A 99 11.71 27.85 24.67
N ILE A 100 10.78 28.62 25.22
CA ILE A 100 11.04 30.00 25.67
C ILE A 100 12.12 30.05 26.76
N ALA A 101 12.12 29.09 27.68
CA ALA A 101 13.06 29.05 28.81
C ALA A 101 14.54 29.00 28.38
N TYR A 102 14.83 28.56 27.16
CA TYR A 102 16.20 28.54 26.62
C TYR A 102 16.67 29.90 26.07
N GLY A 103 15.77 30.88 25.87
CA GLY A 103 16.11 32.22 25.36
C GLY A 103 16.68 32.24 23.92
N LYS A 104 16.55 31.15 23.18
CA LYS A 104 17.03 30.99 21.80
C LYS A 104 15.86 30.91 20.82
N PRO A 105 16.05 31.30 19.54
CA PRO A 105 15.04 31.07 18.52
C PRO A 105 14.59 29.59 18.48
N PHE A 106 13.30 29.37 18.29
CA PHE A 106 12.68 28.04 18.29
C PHE A 106 11.54 27.93 17.28
N THR A 107 11.07 26.70 17.06
CA THR A 107 9.89 26.43 16.25
C THR A 107 8.75 25.90 17.12
N CYS A 108 7.51 26.23 16.76
CA CYS A 108 6.31 25.65 17.39
C CYS A 108 5.19 25.49 16.37
N LEU A 109 4.24 24.58 16.66
CA LEU A 109 3.03 24.41 15.87
C LEU A 109 1.99 25.45 16.28
N VAL A 110 1.34 26.05 15.26
CA VAL A 110 0.29 27.06 15.44
C VAL A 110 -0.96 26.70 14.62
N ASP A 111 -2.09 27.29 14.99
CA ASP A 111 -3.40 27.04 14.36
C ASP A 111 -3.65 27.93 13.13
N THR A 112 -2.81 28.95 12.87
CA THR A 112 -3.00 29.91 11.79
C THR A 112 -1.69 30.28 11.11
N ALA A 113 -1.79 30.64 9.83
CA ALA A 113 -0.69 31.25 9.08
C ALA A 113 -0.56 32.76 9.30
N ALA A 114 -1.63 33.40 9.77
CA ALA A 114 -1.75 34.87 9.86
C ALA A 114 -1.38 35.37 11.26
N ILE A 115 -0.08 35.39 11.57
CA ILE A 115 0.45 36.01 12.78
C ILE A 115 1.21 37.29 12.38
N ASP A 116 0.70 38.44 12.78
CA ASP A 116 1.29 39.75 12.45
C ASP A 116 2.36 40.10 13.49
N SER A 117 3.61 39.77 13.18
CA SER A 117 4.77 40.13 14.00
C SER A 117 6.05 40.05 13.18
N GLU A 118 6.93 41.04 13.35
CA GLU A 118 8.27 40.93 12.74
C GLU A 118 9.12 39.79 13.36
N ASP A 119 8.81 39.39 14.59
CA ASP A 119 9.55 38.37 15.34
C ASP A 119 9.04 36.96 15.16
N VAL A 120 7.98 36.79 14.37
CA VAL A 120 7.40 35.49 14.03
C VAL A 120 7.37 35.31 12.52
N ARG A 121 7.82 34.14 12.06
CA ARG A 121 7.64 33.71 10.65
C ARG A 121 6.93 32.38 10.59
N VAL A 122 5.73 32.38 10.01
CA VAL A 122 4.95 31.14 9.84
C VAL A 122 5.18 30.54 8.46
N PHE A 123 5.39 29.23 8.44
CA PHE A 123 5.48 28.43 7.22
C PHE A 123 4.34 27.43 7.18
N THR A 124 3.68 27.36 6.04
CA THR A 124 2.71 26.30 5.74
C THR A 124 3.47 25.08 5.23
N VAL A 125 3.33 23.95 5.92
CA VAL A 125 4.03 22.72 5.59
C VAL A 125 3.05 21.57 5.44
N PRO A 126 3.28 20.62 4.51
CA PRO A 126 2.39 19.47 4.36
C PRO A 126 2.52 18.52 5.56
N ILE A 127 1.42 17.87 5.89
CA ILE A 127 1.40 16.69 6.74
C ILE A 127 1.61 15.48 5.83
N ARG A 128 2.62 14.66 6.13
CA ARG A 128 2.98 13.52 5.29
C ARG A 128 1.87 12.48 5.23
N ASN A 129 1.47 11.99 6.38
CA ASN A 129 0.41 11.01 6.55
C ASN A 129 -0.61 11.57 7.55
N GLY A 130 -1.89 11.52 7.22
CA GLY A 130 -2.98 11.85 8.14
C GLY A 130 -3.28 10.67 9.09
N THR A 131 -4.18 10.89 10.05
CA THR A 131 -4.71 9.84 10.94
C THR A 131 -5.49 8.77 10.15
N HIS A 132 -6.04 9.13 9.00
CA HIS A 132 -6.75 8.23 8.07
C HIS A 132 -6.04 8.28 6.70
N GLN A 133 -4.88 7.63 6.65
CA GLN A 133 -4.12 7.55 5.40
C GLN A 133 -4.76 6.50 4.48
N LEU A 134 -5.17 6.92 3.27
CA LEU A 134 -5.63 5.99 2.24
C LEU A 134 -4.52 5.02 1.85
N ALA A 135 -4.88 3.77 1.57
CA ALA A 135 -3.98 2.69 1.22
C ALA A 135 -2.82 2.52 2.23
N GLN A 136 -3.11 2.66 3.54
CA GLN A 136 -2.12 2.72 4.61
C GLN A 136 -1.10 1.56 4.53
N HIS A 137 -1.57 0.32 4.28
CA HIS A 137 -0.71 -0.86 4.19
C HIS A 137 0.19 -0.87 2.95
N LEU A 138 -0.24 -0.23 1.86
CA LEU A 138 0.54 -0.13 0.63
C LEU A 138 1.48 1.08 0.67
N ILE A 139 0.97 2.26 1.07
CA ILE A 139 1.79 3.46 1.22
C ILE A 139 2.80 3.28 2.34
N GLY A 140 2.38 2.75 3.48
CA GLY A 140 3.24 2.60 4.65
C GLY A 140 3.34 3.87 5.49
N TYR A 141 4.39 3.95 6.31
CA TYR A 141 4.61 5.08 7.22
C TYR A 141 6.08 5.44 7.38
N LEU A 142 6.30 6.64 7.91
CA LEU A 142 7.61 7.16 8.27
C LEU A 142 7.82 7.08 9.78
N GLN A 143 9.04 6.74 10.21
CA GLN A 143 9.50 6.90 11.58
C GLN A 143 10.74 7.80 11.59
N ASN A 144 10.68 8.91 12.30
CA ASN A 144 11.75 9.92 12.33
C ASN A 144 12.18 10.41 10.92
N GLY A 145 11.22 10.51 9.99
CA GLY A 145 11.45 10.96 8.62
C GLY A 145 12.08 9.93 7.69
N VAL A 146 12.15 8.67 8.11
CA VAL A 146 12.64 7.53 7.31
C VAL A 146 11.49 6.57 7.05
N GLY A 147 11.37 6.08 5.81
CA GLY A 147 10.37 5.09 5.44
C GLY A 147 10.61 3.74 6.12
N VAL A 148 9.58 3.16 6.78
CA VAL A 148 9.69 1.92 7.54
C VAL A 148 8.92 0.77 6.90
N SER A 149 7.81 1.07 6.22
CA SER A 149 6.99 0.05 5.56
C SER A 149 6.43 0.57 4.23
N GLY A 150 5.88 -0.34 3.43
CA GLY A 150 5.20 -0.03 2.17
C GLY A 150 6.07 0.74 1.17
N LEU A 151 5.43 1.58 0.37
CA LEU A 151 6.09 2.42 -0.65
C LEU A 151 7.02 3.47 -0.03
N GLU A 152 6.72 3.95 1.20
CA GLU A 152 7.60 4.85 1.93
C GLU A 152 8.97 4.22 2.19
N ALA A 153 9.01 2.94 2.56
CA ALA A 153 10.27 2.21 2.76
C ALA A 153 10.93 1.84 1.43
N ALA A 154 10.15 1.31 0.50
CA ALA A 154 10.62 0.85 -0.81
C ALA A 154 11.31 1.97 -1.61
N TYR A 155 10.77 3.18 -1.55
CA TYR A 155 11.26 4.35 -2.29
C TYR A 155 11.84 5.45 -1.38
N ASP A 156 12.23 5.13 -0.14
CA ASP A 156 12.71 6.11 0.84
C ASP A 156 13.83 7.00 0.31
N SER A 157 14.87 6.40 -0.28
CA SER A 157 16.01 7.14 -0.84
C SER A 157 15.58 8.10 -1.97
N TYR A 158 14.67 7.68 -2.84
CA TYR A 158 14.14 8.50 -3.91
C TYR A 158 13.28 9.64 -3.36
N LEU A 159 12.31 9.35 -2.51
CA LEU A 159 11.38 10.33 -1.96
C LEU A 159 12.11 11.38 -1.11
N ARG A 160 13.11 11.00 -0.31
CA ARG A 160 13.92 11.94 0.48
C ARG A 160 14.89 12.76 -0.35
N SER A 161 15.36 12.25 -1.50
CA SER A 161 16.19 13.05 -2.42
C SER A 161 15.43 14.25 -2.98
N ILE A 162 14.10 14.16 -3.01
CA ILE A 162 13.17 15.21 -3.42
C ILE A 162 12.66 15.89 -2.14
N SER A 163 13.40 16.88 -1.64
CA SER A 163 13.02 17.59 -0.41
C SER A 163 13.10 19.09 -0.58
N ALA A 164 12.19 19.79 0.07
CA ALA A 164 12.23 21.25 0.18
C ALA A 164 12.31 21.66 1.64
N THR A 165 13.08 22.71 1.90
CA THR A 165 13.23 23.27 3.23
C THR A 165 13.10 24.80 3.19
N ALA A 166 12.40 25.33 4.17
CA ALA A 166 12.45 26.76 4.50
C ALA A 166 13.41 26.98 5.66
N SER A 167 13.99 28.16 5.78
CA SER A 167 14.86 28.47 6.90
C SER A 167 14.78 29.95 7.29
N VAL A 168 15.02 30.20 8.58
CA VAL A 168 15.22 31.51 9.12
C VAL A 168 16.56 31.55 9.83
N THR A 169 17.44 32.45 9.40
CA THR A 169 18.75 32.65 10.00
C THR A 169 18.72 33.94 10.84
N PHE A 170 19.11 33.80 12.08
CA PHE A 170 19.22 34.89 13.05
C PHE A 170 20.69 35.19 13.34
N SER A 171 21.04 36.45 13.47
CA SER A 171 22.32 36.87 14.06
C SER A 171 22.24 36.69 15.58
N VAL A 172 23.20 36.00 16.17
CA VAL A 172 23.21 35.65 17.60
C VAL A 172 24.54 36.06 18.26
N ASP A 173 24.49 36.29 19.56
CA ASP A 173 25.68 36.46 20.38
C ASP A 173 26.31 35.12 20.76
N GLY A 174 27.42 35.15 21.52
CA GLY A 174 28.13 33.93 21.96
C GLY A 174 27.33 33.03 22.90
N SER A 175 26.17 33.49 23.42
CA SER A 175 25.23 32.68 24.22
C SER A 175 24.12 32.05 23.35
N GLY A 176 24.01 32.44 22.07
CA GLY A 176 22.97 32.06 21.15
C GLY A 176 21.69 32.91 21.24
N SER A 177 21.73 34.01 21.94
CA SER A 177 20.64 35.00 22.02
C SER A 177 20.63 35.90 20.79
N VAL A 178 19.45 36.22 20.24
CA VAL A 178 19.34 37.05 19.03
C VAL A 178 19.81 38.47 19.28
N LEU A 179 20.63 38.98 18.38
CA LEU A 179 21.10 40.36 18.40
C LEU A 179 19.97 41.31 17.96
N SER A 180 19.63 42.28 18.83
CA SER A 180 18.58 43.26 18.56
C SER A 180 18.97 44.18 17.39
N GLY A 181 18.03 44.46 16.47
CA GLY A 181 18.23 45.35 15.32
C GLY A 181 18.89 44.71 14.09
N GLU A 182 19.35 43.47 14.17
CA GLU A 182 19.86 42.73 13.03
C GLU A 182 18.73 42.12 12.18
N LYS A 183 18.88 42.16 10.83
CA LYS A 183 17.89 41.62 9.91
C LYS A 183 17.97 40.11 9.85
N LYS A 184 16.82 39.47 10.03
CA LYS A 184 16.68 38.00 9.77
C LYS A 184 16.79 37.72 8.28
N GLN A 185 17.46 36.62 7.92
CA GLN A 185 17.45 36.11 6.56
C GLN A 185 16.42 35.00 6.48
N VAL A 186 15.37 35.19 5.68
CA VAL A 186 14.32 34.22 5.45
C VAL A 186 14.50 33.62 4.07
N ARG A 187 14.69 32.29 4.02
CA ARG A 187 14.67 31.50 2.79
C ARG A 187 13.35 30.73 2.76
N GLN A 188 12.49 31.07 1.81
CA GLN A 188 11.25 30.30 1.60
C GLN A 188 11.57 28.96 0.95
N GLY A 189 10.96 27.89 1.45
CA GLY A 189 10.97 26.59 0.80
C GLY A 189 10.04 26.59 -0.41
N GLY A 190 10.41 25.87 -1.46
CA GLY A 190 9.50 25.58 -2.57
C GLY A 190 8.47 24.51 -2.19
N GLN A 191 7.35 24.45 -2.93
CA GLN A 191 6.46 23.29 -2.86
C GLN A 191 7.10 22.10 -3.57
N VAL A 192 6.97 20.89 -2.99
CA VAL A 192 7.41 19.65 -3.61
C VAL A 192 6.27 19.13 -4.47
N SER A 193 6.52 19.00 -5.78
CA SER A 193 5.60 18.41 -6.75
C SER A 193 6.14 17.14 -7.39
N ALA A 194 7.45 16.91 -7.31
CA ALA A 194 8.05 15.68 -7.81
C ALA A 194 7.72 14.50 -6.90
N GLY A 195 7.61 13.30 -7.48
CA GLY A 195 7.28 12.14 -6.68
C GLY A 195 7.00 10.87 -7.48
N LEU A 196 6.35 9.93 -6.83
CA LEU A 196 5.98 8.62 -7.33
C LEU A 196 4.50 8.58 -7.70
N ALA A 197 4.16 8.10 -8.88
CA ALA A 197 2.79 7.83 -9.29
C ALA A 197 2.48 6.33 -9.15
N THR A 198 1.42 6.02 -8.43
CA THR A 198 0.90 4.66 -8.25
C THR A 198 -0.12 4.33 -9.34
N THR A 199 -0.54 3.06 -9.39
CA THR A 199 -1.70 2.64 -10.19
C THR A 199 -3.02 2.82 -9.45
N LEU A 200 -2.99 3.10 -8.13
CA LEU A 200 -4.19 3.32 -7.34
C LEU A 200 -5.05 4.44 -7.92
N HIS A 201 -6.35 4.25 -7.91
CA HIS A 201 -7.35 5.28 -8.20
C HIS A 201 -7.96 5.76 -6.89
N LYS A 202 -7.83 7.05 -6.56
CA LYS A 202 -8.21 7.57 -5.24
C LYS A 202 -9.65 7.24 -4.86
N THR A 203 -10.60 7.42 -5.77
CA THR A 203 -12.02 7.09 -5.56
C THR A 203 -12.22 5.60 -5.31
N ILE A 204 -11.64 4.72 -6.16
CA ILE A 204 -11.76 3.25 -5.98
C ILE A 204 -11.12 2.82 -4.66
N GLN A 205 -9.97 3.38 -4.28
CA GLN A 205 -9.34 3.09 -3.00
C GLN A 205 -10.24 3.49 -1.82
N THR A 206 -10.86 4.67 -1.89
CA THR A 206 -11.80 5.13 -0.87
C THR A 206 -12.99 4.17 -0.74
N ILE A 207 -13.57 3.75 -1.87
CA ILE A 207 -14.66 2.76 -1.89
C ILE A 207 -14.21 1.44 -1.24
N CYS A 208 -13.02 0.94 -1.59
CA CYS A 208 -12.49 -0.30 -0.99
C CYS A 208 -12.35 -0.22 0.53
N GLU A 209 -11.95 0.94 1.06
CA GLU A 209 -11.78 1.13 2.51
C GLU A 209 -13.11 1.29 3.23
N GLU A 210 -14.04 2.06 2.66
CA GLU A 210 -15.34 2.31 3.28
C GLU A 210 -16.23 1.06 3.27
N GLU A 211 -16.34 0.37 2.13
CA GLU A 211 -17.13 -0.85 2.04
C GLU A 211 -16.47 -2.03 2.79
N GLY A 212 -15.14 -2.09 2.77
CA GLY A 212 -14.37 -3.09 3.49
C GLY A 212 -14.32 -2.89 5.00
N ALA A 213 -14.73 -1.73 5.53
CA ALA A 213 -14.76 -1.45 6.97
C ALA A 213 -15.69 -2.39 7.75
N ALA A 214 -16.59 -3.10 7.07
CA ALA A 214 -17.40 -4.17 7.66
C ALA A 214 -16.59 -5.45 7.98
N LEU A 215 -15.38 -5.61 7.45
CA LEU A 215 -14.51 -6.75 7.74
C LEU A 215 -13.74 -6.52 9.04
N GLU A 216 -13.84 -7.46 9.98
CA GLU A 216 -12.92 -7.48 11.12
C GLU A 216 -11.48 -7.71 10.65
N LYS A 217 -11.28 -8.75 9.82
CA LYS A 217 -10.01 -9.08 9.16
C LYS A 217 -10.26 -9.45 7.71
N GLY A 218 -9.47 -8.90 6.80
CA GLY A 218 -9.64 -9.26 5.40
C GLY A 218 -9.02 -8.30 4.41
N VAL A 219 -9.49 -8.42 3.16
CA VAL A 219 -9.00 -7.63 2.03
C VAL A 219 -10.14 -7.28 1.09
N VAL A 220 -10.13 -6.06 0.59
CA VAL A 220 -10.87 -5.65 -0.62
C VAL A 220 -9.85 -5.21 -1.66
N LEU A 221 -9.86 -5.86 -2.82
CA LEU A 221 -8.93 -5.63 -3.91
C LEU A 221 -9.70 -5.38 -5.21
N VAL A 222 -9.36 -4.29 -5.89
CA VAL A 222 -9.87 -3.96 -7.24
C VAL A 222 -8.71 -3.84 -8.20
N MET A 223 -8.80 -4.51 -9.36
CA MET A 223 -7.76 -4.46 -10.39
C MET A 223 -8.36 -4.19 -11.76
N ASP A 224 -7.58 -3.54 -12.63
CA ASP A 224 -7.88 -3.41 -14.05
C ASP A 224 -7.59 -4.74 -14.76
N CYS A 225 -8.61 -5.32 -15.39
CA CYS A 225 -8.49 -6.59 -16.12
C CYS A 225 -7.50 -6.52 -17.27
N SER A 226 -7.38 -5.36 -17.93
CA SER A 226 -6.65 -5.22 -19.19
C SER A 226 -5.13 -5.27 -19.01
N ASN A 227 -4.63 -4.86 -17.84
CA ASN A 227 -3.21 -4.65 -17.61
C ASN A 227 -2.70 -5.14 -16.25
N GLY A 228 -3.60 -5.46 -15.30
CA GLY A 228 -3.25 -5.91 -13.96
C GLY A 228 -2.85 -4.79 -12.99
N ASP A 229 -3.16 -3.54 -13.31
CA ASP A 229 -2.97 -2.42 -12.39
C ASP A 229 -3.86 -2.61 -11.15
N VAL A 230 -3.26 -2.47 -9.97
CA VAL A 230 -4.00 -2.44 -8.70
C VAL A 230 -4.60 -1.05 -8.55
N LEU A 231 -5.93 -0.95 -8.67
CA LEU A 231 -6.67 0.31 -8.59
C LEU A 231 -7.11 0.63 -7.16
N GLY A 232 -7.38 -0.40 -6.36
CA GLY A 232 -7.73 -0.28 -4.95
C GLY A 232 -7.25 -1.51 -4.17
N LEU A 233 -6.66 -1.30 -3.00
CA LEU A 233 -6.19 -2.35 -2.11
C LEU A 233 -6.36 -1.89 -0.67
N ALA A 234 -7.37 -2.42 0.01
CA ALA A 234 -7.63 -2.20 1.43
C ALA A 234 -7.40 -3.51 2.21
N SER A 235 -6.61 -3.45 3.27
CA SER A 235 -6.35 -4.55 4.21
C SER A 235 -6.91 -4.18 5.58
N PHE A 236 -7.54 -5.14 6.26
CA PHE A 236 -8.19 -4.95 7.55
C PHE A 236 -7.68 -5.94 8.60
N PRO A 237 -7.66 -5.51 9.90
CA PRO A 237 -7.94 -4.15 10.35
C PRO A 237 -6.93 -3.14 9.82
N ASN A 238 -7.38 -1.88 9.67
CA ASN A 238 -6.49 -0.77 9.36
C ASN A 238 -5.80 -0.28 10.64
N TYR A 239 -4.78 0.56 10.52
CA TYR A 239 -4.04 1.10 11.65
C TYR A 239 -3.74 2.59 11.49
N ASP A 240 -3.61 3.28 12.64
CA ASP A 240 -3.14 4.66 12.68
C ASP A 240 -1.61 4.68 12.81
N SER A 241 -0.93 5.21 11.79
CA SER A 241 0.54 5.32 11.79
C SER A 241 1.08 6.31 12.82
N THR A 242 0.22 7.13 13.43
CA THR A 242 0.60 8.05 14.51
C THR A 242 0.57 7.39 15.90
N HIS A 243 -0.06 6.21 16.04
CA HIS A 243 -0.22 5.43 17.27
C HIS A 243 0.16 3.96 17.05
N LEU A 244 1.38 3.72 16.55
CA LEU A 244 1.86 2.37 16.21
C LEU A 244 1.96 1.41 17.41
N GLU A 245 2.08 1.93 18.62
CA GLU A 245 2.14 1.10 19.84
C GLU A 245 0.88 0.27 20.03
N ASP A 246 -0.29 0.83 19.72
CA ASP A 246 -1.58 0.14 19.78
C ASP A 246 -1.63 -0.98 18.74
N ALA A 247 -1.21 -0.69 17.51
CA ALA A 247 -1.18 -1.66 16.42
C ALA A 247 -0.20 -2.83 16.65
N LEU A 248 0.91 -2.59 17.37
CA LEU A 248 1.88 -3.63 17.72
C LEU A 248 1.39 -4.59 18.81
N GLN A 249 0.45 -4.15 19.65
CA GLN A 249 -0.13 -4.96 20.74
C GLN A 249 -1.43 -5.63 20.34
N ASP A 250 -2.01 -5.27 19.20
CA ASP A 250 -3.27 -5.80 18.72
C ASP A 250 -3.11 -7.25 18.23
N PRO A 251 -3.85 -8.23 18.81
CA PRO A 251 -3.79 -9.63 18.42
C PRO A 251 -4.20 -9.90 16.97
N ASP A 252 -4.99 -9.01 16.37
CA ASP A 252 -5.43 -9.12 14.98
C ASP A 252 -4.38 -8.65 13.95
N SER A 253 -3.20 -8.24 14.43
CA SER A 253 -2.03 -7.92 13.59
C SER A 253 -2.35 -6.91 12.48
N PRO A 254 -2.78 -5.68 12.82
CA PRO A 254 -3.22 -4.68 11.83
C PRO A 254 -2.10 -4.18 10.92
N LEU A 255 -0.83 -4.39 11.25
CA LEU A 255 0.30 -3.97 10.39
C LEU A 255 0.52 -4.87 9.17
N ILE A 256 -0.16 -6.03 9.09
CA ILE A 256 -0.01 -6.99 8.01
C ILE A 256 -0.80 -6.53 6.78
N ASN A 257 -0.13 -6.37 5.63
CA ASN A 257 -0.83 -6.24 4.35
C ASN A 257 -1.33 -7.63 3.90
N ARG A 258 -2.55 -7.96 4.27
CA ARG A 258 -3.17 -9.27 4.01
C ARG A 258 -3.30 -9.61 2.53
N ALA A 259 -3.29 -8.63 1.64
CA ALA A 259 -3.33 -8.88 0.20
C ALA A 259 -2.09 -9.62 -0.32
N CYS A 260 -0.96 -9.53 0.41
CA CYS A 260 0.31 -10.16 0.06
C CYS A 260 0.54 -11.51 0.73
N TYR A 261 -0.32 -11.95 1.66
CA TYR A 261 -0.21 -13.21 2.39
C TYR A 261 -1.12 -14.29 1.82
N ALA A 262 -0.73 -15.55 1.98
CA ALA A 262 -1.42 -16.68 1.39
C ALA A 262 -2.41 -17.32 2.37
N TYR A 263 -3.62 -17.61 1.88
CA TYR A 263 -4.76 -18.18 2.60
C TYR A 263 -5.30 -19.41 1.87
N ASN A 264 -6.05 -20.26 2.57
CA ASN A 264 -6.80 -21.35 1.96
C ASN A 264 -7.82 -20.79 0.95
N VAL A 265 -7.86 -21.40 -0.25
CA VAL A 265 -8.60 -20.84 -1.41
C VAL A 265 -10.04 -21.35 -1.49
N GLY A 266 -10.22 -22.65 -1.29
CA GLY A 266 -11.52 -23.32 -1.43
C GLY A 266 -12.10 -23.26 -2.85
N SER A 267 -13.41 -23.15 -2.93
CA SER A 267 -14.22 -23.35 -4.16
C SER A 267 -13.90 -22.44 -5.34
N ILE A 268 -13.15 -21.37 -5.18
CA ILE A 268 -12.64 -20.56 -6.32
C ILE A 268 -11.78 -21.45 -7.23
N PHE A 269 -11.03 -22.39 -6.65
CA PHE A 269 -10.16 -23.28 -7.40
C PHE A 269 -10.89 -24.26 -8.34
N LYS A 270 -12.21 -24.46 -8.15
CA LYS A 270 -13.05 -25.25 -9.08
C LYS A 270 -13.01 -24.70 -10.52
N LEU A 271 -12.71 -23.41 -10.69
CA LEU A 271 -12.49 -22.81 -12.00
C LEU A 271 -11.25 -23.39 -12.71
N VAL A 272 -10.18 -23.67 -11.95
CA VAL A 272 -8.99 -24.34 -12.49
C VAL A 272 -9.31 -25.77 -12.91
N THR A 273 -10.08 -26.51 -12.11
CA THR A 273 -10.54 -27.86 -12.44
C THR A 273 -11.47 -27.87 -13.66
N ALA A 274 -12.34 -26.86 -13.79
CA ALA A 274 -13.18 -26.69 -14.96
C ALA A 274 -12.36 -26.39 -16.23
N ALA A 275 -11.31 -25.58 -16.10
CA ALA A 275 -10.37 -25.27 -17.19
C ALA A 275 -9.66 -26.53 -17.70
N ASP A 276 -9.13 -27.35 -16.78
CA ASP A 276 -8.47 -28.60 -17.11
C ASP A 276 -9.43 -29.59 -17.76
N ALA A 277 -10.64 -29.77 -17.19
CA ALA A 277 -11.68 -30.61 -17.75
C ALA A 277 -12.12 -30.19 -19.17
N LYS A 278 -12.21 -28.87 -19.43
CA LYS A 278 -12.53 -28.36 -20.77
C LYS A 278 -11.41 -28.65 -21.75
N SER A 279 -10.16 -28.49 -21.33
CA SER A 279 -8.98 -28.78 -22.16
C SER A 279 -8.85 -30.28 -22.48
N GLU A 280 -9.32 -31.15 -21.59
CA GLU A 280 -9.33 -32.62 -21.81
C GLU A 280 -10.62 -33.11 -22.49
N GLY A 281 -11.55 -32.22 -22.87
CA GLY A 281 -12.80 -32.55 -23.55
C GLY A 281 -13.86 -33.23 -22.66
N LEU A 282 -13.70 -33.19 -21.34
CA LEU A 282 -14.59 -33.81 -20.37
C LEU A 282 -15.70 -32.89 -19.85
N ALA A 283 -15.57 -31.59 -20.05
CA ALA A 283 -16.45 -30.58 -19.42
C ALA A 283 -17.93 -30.66 -19.88
N GLU A 284 -18.19 -31.00 -21.15
CA GLU A 284 -19.54 -30.88 -21.74
C GLU A 284 -20.41 -32.12 -21.56
N GLY A 285 -19.81 -33.32 -21.48
CA GLY A 285 -20.53 -34.60 -21.37
C GLY A 285 -20.65 -35.14 -19.95
N PHE A 286 -19.84 -34.65 -19.02
CA PHE A 286 -19.79 -35.20 -17.67
C PHE A 286 -20.98 -34.77 -16.82
N ARG A 287 -21.61 -35.74 -16.17
CA ARG A 287 -22.71 -35.56 -15.22
C ARG A 287 -22.47 -36.39 -13.98
N GLN A 288 -22.84 -35.87 -12.83
CA GLN A 288 -22.74 -36.53 -11.54
C GLN A 288 -24.01 -36.33 -10.72
N TYR A 289 -24.49 -37.38 -10.09
CA TYR A 289 -25.56 -37.25 -9.09
C TYR A 289 -24.96 -36.99 -7.73
N CYS A 290 -25.31 -35.84 -7.13
CA CYS A 290 -24.87 -35.45 -5.80
C CYS A 290 -25.87 -35.91 -4.75
N THR A 291 -25.46 -36.79 -3.85
CA THR A 291 -26.22 -37.28 -2.69
C THR A 291 -25.85 -36.59 -1.38
N GLY A 292 -25.11 -35.45 -1.45
CA GLY A 292 -24.57 -34.76 -0.26
C GLY A 292 -23.17 -35.25 0.16
N SER A 293 -22.65 -36.34 -0.45
CA SER A 293 -21.28 -36.82 -0.19
C SER A 293 -20.74 -37.66 -1.33
N ILE A 294 -19.43 -37.95 -1.31
CA ILE A 294 -18.75 -38.88 -2.21
C ILE A 294 -17.54 -39.51 -1.48
N SER A 295 -17.30 -40.80 -1.70
CA SER A 295 -16.13 -41.50 -1.17
C SER A 295 -15.03 -41.62 -2.22
N VAL A 296 -13.79 -41.36 -1.85
CA VAL A 296 -12.59 -41.62 -2.64
C VAL A 296 -11.67 -42.51 -1.81
N GLY A 297 -11.56 -43.76 -2.21
CA GLY A 297 -10.94 -44.78 -1.37
C GLY A 297 -11.70 -44.95 -0.05
N THR A 298 -11.01 -44.77 1.05
CA THR A 298 -11.60 -44.81 2.42
C THR A 298 -12.05 -43.46 2.96
N GLN A 299 -11.77 -42.36 2.25
CA GLN A 299 -12.08 -41.00 2.70
C GLN A 299 -13.45 -40.55 2.18
N LEU A 300 -14.29 -40.06 3.12
CA LEU A 300 -15.60 -39.49 2.80
C LEU A 300 -15.49 -37.96 2.71
N PHE A 301 -15.88 -37.42 1.56
CA PHE A 301 -15.99 -35.98 1.29
C PHE A 301 -17.46 -35.56 1.32
N ARG A 302 -17.73 -34.46 1.97
CA ARG A 302 -19.10 -33.93 2.11
C ARG A 302 -19.32 -32.72 1.20
N CYS A 303 -20.54 -32.63 0.67
CA CYS A 303 -21.03 -31.39 0.09
C CYS A 303 -21.45 -30.42 1.20
N HIS A 304 -21.51 -29.12 0.91
CA HIS A 304 -22.09 -28.15 1.84
C HIS A 304 -23.61 -28.40 2.03
N ASP A 305 -24.29 -28.80 0.97
CA ASP A 305 -25.65 -29.33 1.09
C ASP A 305 -25.61 -30.83 1.35
N THR A 306 -25.95 -31.22 2.58
CA THR A 306 -25.95 -32.61 3.04
C THR A 306 -27.09 -33.44 2.47
N GLN A 307 -28.16 -32.80 1.95
CA GLN A 307 -29.27 -33.48 1.25
C GLN A 307 -28.90 -33.79 -0.21
N GLY A 308 -27.90 -33.07 -0.74
CA GLY A 308 -27.40 -33.23 -2.10
C GLY A 308 -28.19 -32.46 -3.16
N HIS A 309 -27.48 -32.10 -4.23
CA HIS A 309 -27.99 -31.27 -5.32
C HIS A 309 -28.67 -32.05 -6.45
N GLY A 310 -28.78 -33.40 -6.34
CA GLY A 310 -29.27 -34.23 -7.44
C GLY A 310 -28.32 -34.24 -8.66
N TRP A 311 -28.87 -34.35 -9.88
CA TRP A 311 -28.09 -34.38 -11.11
C TRP A 311 -27.41 -33.04 -11.39
N GLN A 312 -26.10 -33.05 -11.53
CA GLN A 312 -25.28 -31.90 -11.81
C GLN A 312 -24.56 -32.01 -13.16
N THR A 313 -24.53 -30.88 -13.85
CA THR A 313 -23.66 -30.57 -14.99
C THR A 313 -22.56 -29.61 -14.55
N MET A 314 -21.58 -29.27 -15.39
CA MET A 314 -20.55 -28.29 -15.06
C MET A 314 -21.14 -26.94 -14.63
N LYS A 315 -22.13 -26.43 -15.36
CA LYS A 315 -22.81 -25.14 -15.05
C LYS A 315 -23.49 -25.17 -13.68
N THR A 316 -24.36 -26.17 -13.45
CA THR A 316 -25.09 -26.27 -12.18
C THR A 316 -24.19 -26.61 -11.00
N ALA A 317 -23.14 -27.41 -11.21
CA ALA A 317 -22.15 -27.71 -10.18
C ALA A 317 -21.28 -26.50 -9.81
N MET A 318 -20.97 -25.61 -10.79
CA MET A 318 -20.28 -24.34 -10.52
C MET A 318 -21.19 -23.39 -9.72
N MET A 319 -22.46 -23.27 -10.10
CA MET A 319 -23.47 -22.46 -9.42
C MET A 319 -23.70 -22.92 -7.98
N HIS A 320 -23.99 -24.21 -7.78
CA HIS A 320 -24.20 -24.81 -6.46
C HIS A 320 -22.89 -25.08 -5.71
N SER A 321 -21.74 -24.77 -6.28
CA SER A 321 -20.42 -25.10 -5.68
C SER A 321 -20.31 -26.57 -5.22
N CYS A 322 -20.82 -27.52 -5.99
CA CYS A 322 -21.00 -28.94 -5.63
C CYS A 322 -19.66 -29.69 -5.52
N ASN A 323 -19.20 -30.01 -4.32
CA ASN A 323 -17.96 -30.76 -4.10
C ASN A 323 -17.97 -32.16 -4.75
N PRO A 324 -19.02 -33.03 -4.56
CA PRO A 324 -19.05 -34.37 -5.16
C PRO A 324 -18.90 -34.37 -6.69
N TYR A 325 -19.46 -33.36 -7.39
CA TYR A 325 -19.29 -33.26 -8.84
C TYR A 325 -17.82 -33.06 -9.23
N PHE A 326 -17.16 -32.06 -8.62
CA PHE A 326 -15.76 -31.76 -8.96
C PHE A 326 -14.81 -32.85 -8.52
N ILE A 327 -15.06 -33.51 -7.41
CA ILE A 327 -14.28 -34.67 -6.95
C ILE A 327 -14.44 -35.83 -7.94
N ALA A 328 -15.66 -36.22 -8.34
CA ALA A 328 -15.89 -37.29 -9.30
C ALA A 328 -15.25 -36.98 -10.67
N LEU A 329 -15.30 -35.72 -11.11
CA LEU A 329 -14.67 -35.22 -12.32
C LEU A 329 -13.15 -35.35 -12.23
N SER A 330 -12.56 -34.89 -11.12
CA SER A 330 -11.10 -34.89 -10.93
C SER A 330 -10.49 -36.31 -10.98
N GLN A 331 -11.23 -37.32 -10.55
CA GLN A 331 -10.77 -38.74 -10.64
C GLN A 331 -10.66 -39.22 -12.10
N LYS A 332 -11.13 -38.44 -13.07
CA LYS A 332 -11.00 -38.71 -14.52
C LYS A 332 -9.96 -37.83 -15.20
N LEU A 333 -9.48 -36.79 -14.52
CA LEU A 333 -8.47 -35.87 -15.00
C LEU A 333 -7.07 -36.37 -14.66
N SER A 334 -6.09 -35.98 -15.49
CA SER A 334 -4.68 -36.18 -15.17
C SER A 334 -4.27 -35.25 -14.01
N SER A 335 -3.80 -35.87 -12.90
CA SER A 335 -3.29 -35.10 -11.74
C SER A 335 -2.13 -34.17 -12.12
N GLU A 336 -1.31 -34.59 -13.10
CA GLU A 336 -0.21 -33.76 -13.61
C GLU A 336 -0.70 -32.55 -14.39
N LYS A 337 -1.69 -32.71 -15.28
CA LYS A 337 -2.24 -31.60 -16.07
C LYS A 337 -3.00 -30.63 -15.19
N LEU A 338 -3.76 -31.12 -14.20
CA LEU A 338 -4.44 -30.25 -13.24
C LEU A 338 -3.44 -29.36 -12.48
N LEU A 339 -2.31 -29.93 -12.06
CA LEU A 339 -1.24 -29.15 -11.43
C LEU A 339 -0.57 -28.16 -12.41
N GLN A 340 -0.39 -28.56 -13.68
CA GLN A 340 0.14 -27.68 -14.73
C GLN A 340 -0.83 -26.53 -15.04
N THR A 341 -2.12 -26.81 -15.11
CA THR A 341 -3.17 -25.78 -15.30
C THR A 341 -3.18 -24.76 -14.15
N ALA A 342 -3.04 -25.23 -12.89
CA ALA A 342 -2.90 -24.33 -11.75
C ALA A 342 -1.66 -23.43 -11.88
N LYS A 343 -0.51 -23.98 -12.26
CA LYS A 343 0.72 -23.22 -12.49
C LYS A 343 0.59 -22.23 -13.67
N ALA A 344 -0.12 -22.63 -14.73
CA ALA A 344 -0.37 -21.74 -15.87
C ALA A 344 -1.13 -20.47 -15.44
N PHE A 345 -2.08 -20.60 -14.53
CA PHE A 345 -2.80 -19.48 -13.90
C PHE A 345 -2.01 -18.75 -12.80
N GLY A 346 -0.74 -19.12 -12.56
CA GLY A 346 0.14 -18.42 -11.63
C GLY A 346 0.04 -18.83 -10.17
N PHE A 347 -0.66 -19.91 -9.84
CA PHE A 347 -0.62 -20.45 -8.49
C PHE A 347 0.79 -20.99 -8.18
N GLY A 348 1.28 -20.72 -6.97
CA GLY A 348 2.63 -21.10 -6.55
C GLY A 348 3.74 -20.10 -6.95
N GLU A 349 3.42 -19.03 -7.69
CA GLU A 349 4.37 -18.01 -8.10
C GLU A 349 4.43 -16.87 -7.06
N ALA A 350 5.64 -16.50 -6.62
CA ALA A 350 5.92 -15.29 -5.85
C ALA A 350 6.42 -14.19 -6.79
N TRP A 351 6.10 -12.94 -6.49
CA TRP A 351 6.62 -11.77 -7.22
C TRP A 351 6.73 -10.56 -6.31
N MET A 352 7.25 -9.46 -6.85
CA MET A 352 7.30 -8.16 -6.18
C MET A 352 6.18 -7.28 -6.72
N LEU A 353 5.29 -6.78 -5.84
CA LEU A 353 4.24 -5.81 -6.20
C LEU A 353 4.85 -4.43 -6.53
N ALA A 354 5.89 -4.07 -5.79
CA ALA A 354 6.83 -2.99 -6.03
C ALA A 354 8.17 -3.37 -5.41
N ASP A 355 9.23 -2.60 -5.67
CA ASP A 355 10.52 -2.82 -5.03
C ASP A 355 10.34 -2.90 -3.50
N GLY A 356 10.81 -4.00 -2.88
CA GLY A 356 10.69 -4.21 -1.44
C GLY A 356 9.31 -4.62 -0.91
N ILE A 357 8.30 -4.84 -1.78
CA ILE A 357 6.96 -5.33 -1.37
C ILE A 357 6.72 -6.72 -1.97
N PRO A 358 7.13 -7.81 -1.28
CA PRO A 358 6.97 -9.16 -1.77
C PRO A 358 5.52 -9.64 -1.64
N VAL A 359 5.06 -10.40 -2.64
CA VAL A 359 3.80 -11.15 -2.62
C VAL A 359 4.13 -12.63 -2.52
N ALA A 360 3.55 -13.31 -1.52
CA ALA A 360 3.78 -14.73 -1.31
C ALA A 360 3.28 -15.58 -2.49
N GLY A 361 4.01 -16.65 -2.80
CA GLY A 361 3.63 -17.56 -3.89
C GLY A 361 2.45 -18.48 -3.54
N GLY A 362 2.13 -18.61 -2.25
CA GLY A 362 1.23 -19.66 -1.80
C GLY A 362 1.84 -21.06 -1.92
N THR A 363 1.04 -22.07 -1.70
CA THR A 363 1.48 -23.47 -1.69
C THR A 363 0.71 -24.28 -2.72
N LEU A 364 1.40 -25.14 -3.45
CA LEU A 364 0.83 -26.17 -4.31
C LEU A 364 1.25 -27.56 -3.80
N PRO A 365 0.41 -28.60 -4.02
CA PRO A 365 0.83 -29.96 -3.71
C PRO A 365 2.01 -30.38 -4.60
N THR A 366 2.85 -31.24 -4.06
CA THR A 366 3.91 -31.88 -4.83
C THR A 366 3.33 -32.93 -5.78
N ARG A 367 4.10 -33.30 -6.81
CA ARG A 367 3.68 -34.36 -7.75
C ARG A 367 3.32 -35.67 -7.01
N SER A 368 4.14 -36.10 -6.05
CA SER A 368 3.89 -37.31 -5.28
C SER A 368 2.63 -37.25 -4.40
N GLN A 369 2.26 -36.08 -3.90
CA GLN A 369 0.98 -35.90 -3.20
C GLN A 369 -0.19 -36.05 -4.19
N MET A 370 -0.07 -35.50 -5.39
CA MET A 370 -1.11 -35.58 -6.42
C MET A 370 -1.35 -37.01 -6.96
N ASP A 371 -0.43 -37.94 -6.72
CA ASP A 371 -0.61 -39.38 -7.07
C ASP A 371 -1.55 -40.08 -6.07
N LEU A 372 -1.90 -39.45 -4.95
CA LEU A 372 -2.88 -39.95 -3.99
C LEU A 372 -4.29 -39.47 -4.37
N PRO A 373 -5.26 -40.40 -4.64
CA PRO A 373 -6.60 -39.98 -5.09
C PRO A 373 -7.33 -39.04 -4.14
N ALA A 374 -7.10 -39.15 -2.81
CA ALA A 374 -7.71 -38.26 -1.82
C ALA A 374 -7.10 -36.86 -1.83
N GLU A 375 -5.78 -36.73 -2.11
CA GLU A 375 -5.12 -35.44 -2.25
C GLU A 375 -5.55 -34.73 -3.55
N GLN A 376 -5.66 -35.47 -4.65
CA GLN A 376 -6.23 -34.94 -5.90
C GLN A 376 -7.68 -34.48 -5.68
N ALA A 377 -8.47 -35.24 -4.91
CA ALA A 377 -9.82 -34.87 -4.54
C ALA A 377 -9.86 -33.58 -3.73
N ASN A 378 -9.00 -33.41 -2.72
CA ASN A 378 -8.86 -32.15 -1.96
C ASN A 378 -8.47 -30.99 -2.87
N PHE A 379 -7.46 -31.17 -3.68
CA PHE A 379 -6.91 -30.13 -4.54
C PHE A 379 -7.93 -29.62 -5.56
N CYS A 380 -8.75 -30.49 -6.17
CA CYS A 380 -9.67 -30.13 -7.23
C CYS A 380 -10.76 -29.10 -6.81
N PHE A 381 -11.05 -28.97 -5.52
CA PHE A 381 -11.99 -27.98 -5.01
C PHE A 381 -11.32 -26.98 -4.04
N GLY A 382 -9.99 -26.90 -4.08
CA GLY A 382 -9.23 -25.84 -3.41
C GLY A 382 -8.93 -26.09 -1.93
N GLN A 383 -8.88 -27.35 -1.52
CA GLN A 383 -8.56 -27.75 -0.15
C GLN A 383 -7.18 -28.47 -0.09
N GLY A 384 -6.84 -29.00 1.08
CA GLY A 384 -5.54 -29.61 1.34
C GLY A 384 -4.45 -28.56 1.58
N VAL A 385 -3.30 -28.70 0.92
CA VAL A 385 -2.15 -27.79 1.11
C VAL A 385 -2.22 -26.52 0.27
N LEU A 386 -3.23 -26.38 -0.59
CA LEU A 386 -3.37 -25.23 -1.48
C LEU A 386 -3.62 -23.94 -0.71
N THR A 387 -2.74 -22.97 -0.94
CA THR A 387 -2.95 -21.59 -0.48
C THR A 387 -2.62 -20.61 -1.60
N ALA A 388 -3.27 -19.44 -1.59
CA ALA A 388 -2.98 -18.32 -2.50
C ALA A 388 -3.25 -16.98 -1.84
N THR A 389 -2.62 -15.93 -2.35
CA THR A 389 -2.86 -14.56 -1.87
C THR A 389 -4.08 -13.95 -2.55
N PRO A 390 -4.75 -12.94 -1.94
CA PRO A 390 -5.78 -12.16 -2.61
C PRO A 390 -5.32 -11.56 -3.95
N LEU A 391 -4.09 -11.10 -4.04
CA LEU A 391 -3.49 -10.65 -5.29
C LEU A 391 -3.35 -11.76 -6.34
N GLN A 392 -3.03 -13.02 -5.93
CA GLN A 392 -3.04 -14.16 -6.86
C GLN A 392 -4.44 -14.49 -7.35
N ILE A 393 -5.45 -14.43 -6.47
CA ILE A 393 -6.85 -14.65 -6.86
C ILE A 393 -7.33 -13.55 -7.79
N GLY A 394 -7.00 -12.28 -7.52
CA GLY A 394 -7.33 -11.15 -8.40
C GLY A 394 -6.72 -11.30 -9.80
N ARG A 395 -5.42 -11.59 -9.90
CA ARG A 395 -4.74 -11.79 -11.20
C ARG A 395 -5.26 -13.02 -11.97
N PHE A 396 -5.61 -14.09 -11.26
CA PHE A 396 -6.27 -15.27 -11.82
C PHE A 396 -7.63 -14.89 -12.44
N THR A 397 -8.42 -14.09 -11.72
CA THR A 397 -9.72 -13.60 -12.21
C THR A 397 -9.54 -12.65 -13.38
N CYS A 398 -8.51 -11.77 -13.39
CA CYS A 398 -8.13 -10.97 -14.54
C CYS A 398 -7.85 -11.84 -15.77
N ALA A 399 -7.10 -12.93 -15.62
CA ALA A 399 -6.80 -13.83 -16.75
C ALA A 399 -8.06 -14.46 -17.33
N ILE A 400 -9.06 -14.78 -16.51
CA ILE A 400 -10.36 -15.24 -17.01
C ILE A 400 -11.07 -14.09 -17.74
N ALA A 401 -11.12 -12.91 -17.14
CA ALA A 401 -11.87 -11.76 -17.62
C ALA A 401 -11.36 -11.18 -18.95
N ASN A 402 -10.03 -11.26 -19.23
CA ASN A 402 -9.39 -10.57 -20.35
C ASN A 402 -8.97 -11.49 -21.52
N GLY A 403 -9.58 -12.67 -21.66
CA GLY A 403 -9.28 -13.59 -22.76
C GLY A 403 -8.05 -14.46 -22.53
N GLY A 404 -7.67 -14.74 -21.30
CA GLY A 404 -6.64 -15.71 -20.93
C GLY A 404 -5.25 -15.14 -20.69
N MET A 405 -5.11 -13.82 -20.69
CA MET A 405 -3.84 -13.13 -20.42
C MET A 405 -3.65 -12.92 -18.92
N LEU A 406 -2.66 -13.59 -18.32
CA LEU A 406 -2.33 -13.46 -16.91
C LEU A 406 -1.43 -12.24 -16.68
N PRO A 407 -1.88 -11.20 -15.97
CA PRO A 407 -1.05 -10.05 -15.65
C PRO A 407 -0.09 -10.35 -14.49
N THR A 408 1.01 -9.62 -14.42
CA THR A 408 1.77 -9.46 -13.18
C THR A 408 1.24 -8.20 -12.49
N PRO A 409 0.53 -8.32 -11.36
CA PRO A 409 -0.01 -7.16 -10.67
C PRO A 409 1.08 -6.16 -10.30
N ARG A 410 0.80 -4.89 -10.48
CA ARG A 410 1.71 -3.78 -10.13
C ARG A 410 0.95 -2.66 -9.41
N CYS A 411 1.67 -1.90 -8.61
CA CYS A 411 1.10 -0.72 -7.94
C CYS A 411 1.84 0.58 -8.28
N ILE A 412 2.88 0.53 -9.14
CA ILE A 412 3.64 1.70 -9.58
C ILE A 412 3.40 1.94 -11.07
N LYS A 413 3.02 3.16 -11.41
CA LYS A 413 2.80 3.64 -12.78
C LYS A 413 4.03 4.35 -13.34
N GLY A 414 4.75 5.08 -12.49
CA GLY A 414 5.94 5.82 -12.89
C GLY A 414 6.34 6.90 -11.89
N LYS A 415 7.13 7.86 -12.35
CA LYS A 415 7.58 9.02 -11.57
C LYS A 415 7.11 10.32 -12.21
N THR A 416 7.04 11.41 -11.43
CA THR A 416 6.74 12.76 -11.92
C THR A 416 7.71 13.78 -11.35
N LYS A 417 8.04 14.82 -12.13
CA LYS A 417 8.87 15.95 -11.68
C LYS A 417 8.03 17.15 -11.26
N ASP A 418 6.84 17.28 -11.79
CA ASP A 418 5.96 18.43 -11.69
C ASP A 418 4.57 18.12 -11.08
N GLY A 419 4.26 16.84 -10.86
CA GLY A 419 2.93 16.39 -10.45
C GLY A 419 1.88 16.44 -11.56
N ILE A 420 2.28 16.59 -12.82
CA ILE A 420 1.40 16.75 -13.98
C ILE A 420 1.73 15.71 -15.05
N THR A 421 3.02 15.46 -15.30
CA THR A 421 3.49 14.56 -16.37
C THR A 421 4.31 13.41 -15.79
N LEU A 422 4.11 12.21 -16.34
CA LEU A 422 4.87 11.04 -15.97
C LEU A 422 6.16 10.93 -16.80
N TYR A 423 7.21 10.44 -16.17
CA TYR A 423 8.42 9.94 -16.81
C TYR A 423 8.84 8.62 -16.11
N GLU A 424 9.74 7.85 -16.72
CA GLU A 424 10.12 6.52 -16.21
C GLU A 424 8.89 5.65 -15.90
N THR A 425 7.97 5.56 -16.87
CA THR A 425 6.78 4.71 -16.73
C THR A 425 7.15 3.23 -16.70
N THR A 426 6.42 2.46 -15.91
CA THR A 426 6.50 1.00 -15.92
C THR A 426 5.46 0.45 -16.87
N GLU A 427 5.85 -0.54 -17.69
CA GLU A 427 4.92 -1.19 -18.61
C GLU A 427 4.27 -2.42 -17.96
N PRO A 428 2.99 -2.70 -18.26
CA PRO A 428 2.33 -3.92 -17.80
C PRO A 428 3.02 -5.18 -18.35
N VAL A 429 3.21 -6.18 -17.48
CA VAL A 429 3.75 -7.48 -17.87
C VAL A 429 2.63 -8.51 -17.87
N MET A 430 2.40 -9.13 -19.02
CA MET A 430 1.34 -10.11 -19.20
C MET A 430 1.87 -11.35 -19.92
N ARG A 431 1.31 -12.52 -19.63
CA ARG A 431 1.59 -13.75 -20.36
C ARG A 431 0.31 -14.53 -20.65
N GLN A 432 0.28 -15.26 -21.75
CA GLN A 432 -0.84 -16.17 -22.03
C GLN A 432 -0.85 -17.30 -21.01
N ALA A 433 -1.92 -17.41 -20.23
CA ALA A 433 -2.15 -18.53 -19.32
C ALA A 433 -2.97 -19.63 -19.99
N VAL A 434 -4.05 -19.25 -20.67
CA VAL A 434 -4.97 -20.15 -21.36
C VAL A 434 -5.45 -19.50 -22.67
N SER A 435 -6.05 -20.28 -23.57
CA SER A 435 -6.62 -19.73 -24.81
C SER A 435 -7.83 -18.83 -24.51
N SER A 436 -8.13 -17.93 -25.45
CA SER A 436 -9.31 -17.04 -25.38
C SER A 436 -10.62 -17.82 -25.29
N ASP A 437 -10.74 -18.92 -26.02
CA ASP A 437 -11.92 -19.79 -25.97
C ASP A 437 -12.12 -20.43 -24.59
N LEU A 438 -11.02 -20.84 -23.95
CA LEU A 438 -11.08 -21.40 -22.60
C LEU A 438 -11.42 -20.32 -21.58
N ALA A 439 -10.87 -19.13 -21.71
CA ALA A 439 -11.22 -17.98 -20.85
C ALA A 439 -12.70 -17.62 -21.02
N ALA A 440 -13.21 -17.53 -22.24
CA ALA A 440 -14.63 -17.26 -22.52
C ALA A 440 -15.55 -18.34 -21.91
N TYR A 441 -15.13 -19.62 -21.98
CA TYR A 441 -15.86 -20.69 -21.32
C TYR A 441 -15.94 -20.48 -19.81
N LEU A 442 -14.82 -20.16 -19.14
CA LEU A 442 -14.79 -19.88 -17.70
C LEU A 442 -15.61 -18.64 -17.33
N GLN A 443 -15.53 -17.57 -18.14
CA GLN A 443 -16.42 -16.40 -17.99
C GLN A 443 -17.88 -16.81 -17.98
N SER A 444 -18.30 -17.65 -18.95
CA SER A 444 -19.68 -18.13 -19.05
C SER A 444 -20.13 -18.90 -17.80
N LEU A 445 -19.23 -19.69 -17.18
CA LEU A 445 -19.52 -20.40 -15.94
C LEU A 445 -19.65 -19.43 -14.75
N MET A 446 -18.79 -18.42 -14.66
CA MET A 446 -18.84 -17.42 -13.58
C MET A 446 -20.08 -16.54 -13.69
N VAL A 447 -20.43 -16.09 -14.90
CA VAL A 447 -21.66 -15.32 -15.15
C VAL A 447 -22.88 -16.14 -14.80
N PHE A 448 -22.96 -17.40 -15.29
CA PHE A 448 -24.07 -18.31 -14.94
C PHE A 448 -24.18 -18.53 -13.43
N ALA A 449 -23.07 -18.77 -12.75
CA ALA A 449 -23.05 -18.99 -11.31
C ALA A 449 -23.48 -17.77 -10.50
N ALA A 450 -23.21 -16.55 -10.96
CA ALA A 450 -23.59 -15.33 -10.28
C ALA A 450 -25.03 -14.90 -10.61
N MET A 451 -25.41 -14.93 -11.89
CA MET A 451 -26.64 -14.31 -12.33
C MET A 451 -27.86 -15.24 -12.20
N GLU A 452 -27.68 -16.57 -12.32
CA GLU A 452 -28.74 -17.55 -12.23
C GLU A 452 -28.92 -18.12 -10.80
N ASN A 453 -27.98 -17.85 -9.87
CA ASN A 453 -28.11 -18.28 -8.49
C ASN A 453 -28.99 -17.29 -7.70
N PRO A 454 -30.21 -17.67 -7.26
CA PRO A 454 -31.08 -16.77 -6.51
C PRO A 454 -30.54 -16.42 -5.13
N ASP A 455 -29.66 -17.26 -4.57
CA ASP A 455 -29.11 -17.09 -3.22
C ASP A 455 -27.81 -16.28 -3.20
N PHE A 456 -27.29 -15.87 -4.36
CA PHE A 456 -26.05 -15.11 -4.43
C PHE A 456 -26.25 -13.66 -3.98
N GLN A 457 -25.68 -13.30 -2.83
CA GLN A 457 -25.80 -11.97 -2.23
C GLN A 457 -24.92 -10.90 -2.89
N GLY A 458 -24.00 -11.30 -3.76
CA GLY A 458 -23.09 -10.40 -4.48
C GLY A 458 -23.60 -9.90 -5.83
N LYS A 459 -24.90 -10.11 -6.15
CA LYS A 459 -25.50 -9.68 -7.42
C LYS A 459 -25.88 -8.19 -7.36
N PRO A 460 -25.26 -7.31 -8.20
CA PRO A 460 -25.66 -5.91 -8.29
C PRO A 460 -27.02 -5.75 -8.98
N ASP A 461 -27.73 -4.64 -8.67
CA ASP A 461 -29.09 -4.44 -9.16
C ASP A 461 -29.16 -4.08 -10.66
N HIS A 462 -28.15 -3.38 -11.17
CA HIS A 462 -28.19 -2.77 -12.52
C HIS A 462 -27.07 -3.25 -13.46
N MET A 463 -26.33 -4.29 -13.09
CA MET A 463 -25.19 -4.78 -13.87
C MET A 463 -25.06 -6.30 -13.80
N SER A 464 -24.70 -6.92 -14.93
CA SER A 464 -24.31 -8.32 -14.94
C SER A 464 -22.85 -8.49 -14.54
N VAL A 465 -22.58 -9.50 -13.72
CA VAL A 465 -21.25 -9.83 -13.22
C VAL A 465 -20.92 -11.30 -13.42
N GLY A 466 -19.65 -11.63 -13.54
CA GLY A 466 -19.17 -13.00 -13.37
C GLY A 466 -18.51 -13.14 -12.01
N ALA A 467 -18.97 -14.08 -11.18
CA ALA A 467 -18.41 -14.24 -9.84
C ALA A 467 -18.34 -15.70 -9.37
N LYS A 468 -17.47 -15.94 -8.38
CA LYS A 468 -17.38 -17.19 -7.64
C LYS A 468 -17.12 -16.93 -6.17
N THR A 469 -18.01 -17.46 -5.32
CA THR A 469 -17.83 -17.49 -3.86
C THR A 469 -17.04 -18.70 -3.41
N SER A 470 -16.39 -18.57 -2.26
CA SER A 470 -15.75 -19.70 -1.59
C SER A 470 -15.88 -19.58 -0.07
N THR A 471 -15.95 -20.75 0.57
CA THR A 471 -15.80 -20.92 2.01
C THR A 471 -14.66 -21.91 2.17
N ALA A 472 -13.50 -21.43 2.59
CA ALA A 472 -12.30 -22.23 2.69
C ALA A 472 -12.05 -22.64 4.14
N GLN A 473 -12.04 -23.92 4.41
CA GLN A 473 -11.74 -24.49 5.72
C GLN A 473 -10.27 -24.25 6.09
N THR A 474 -10.01 -23.90 7.35
CA THR A 474 -8.66 -23.58 7.83
C THR A 474 -8.01 -24.71 8.63
N GLY A 475 -8.80 -25.71 9.08
CA GLY A 475 -8.36 -26.73 10.02
C GLY A 475 -8.14 -26.20 11.44
N ARG A 476 -8.46 -24.93 11.71
CA ARG A 476 -8.43 -24.32 13.05
C ARG A 476 -9.84 -24.26 13.62
N TYR A 477 -9.95 -24.45 14.93
CA TYR A 477 -11.23 -24.53 15.61
C TYR A 477 -11.26 -23.55 16.78
N ASP A 478 -12.43 -23.00 17.06
CA ASP A 478 -12.67 -22.21 18.26
C ASP A 478 -12.81 -23.11 19.51
N GLU A 479 -13.01 -22.50 20.68
CA GLU A 479 -13.20 -23.20 21.96
C GLU A 479 -14.46 -24.08 22.00
N ASN A 480 -15.43 -23.84 21.11
CA ASN A 480 -16.68 -24.59 20.98
C ASN A 480 -16.58 -25.71 19.93
N GLY A 481 -15.45 -25.86 19.26
CA GLY A 481 -15.22 -26.83 18.20
C GLY A 481 -15.79 -26.44 16.85
N VAL A 482 -16.11 -25.14 16.63
CA VAL A 482 -16.52 -24.59 15.33
C VAL A 482 -15.28 -24.26 14.51
N GLU A 483 -15.22 -24.78 13.27
CA GLU A 483 -14.09 -24.56 12.38
C GLU A 483 -14.08 -23.13 11.84
N TYR A 484 -12.95 -22.44 11.96
CA TYR A 484 -12.74 -21.17 11.29
C TYR A 484 -12.65 -21.37 9.77
N CYS A 485 -13.39 -20.56 9.03
CA CYS A 485 -13.40 -20.59 7.58
C CYS A 485 -13.12 -19.19 7.02
N HIS A 486 -12.33 -19.12 5.95
CA HIS A 486 -12.17 -17.90 5.18
C HIS A 486 -13.30 -17.76 4.16
N GLY A 487 -14.02 -16.65 4.24
CA GLY A 487 -15.06 -16.28 3.26
C GLY A 487 -14.44 -15.51 2.09
N TRP A 488 -14.66 -15.98 0.85
CA TRP A 488 -14.16 -15.31 -0.34
C TRP A 488 -15.27 -15.03 -1.35
N VAL A 489 -15.07 -13.98 -2.11
CA VAL A 489 -15.67 -13.80 -3.43
C VAL A 489 -14.65 -13.17 -4.36
N THR A 490 -14.63 -13.63 -5.60
CA THR A 490 -13.89 -12.97 -6.68
C THR A 490 -14.74 -12.94 -7.93
N GLY A 491 -14.65 -11.86 -8.69
CA GLY A 491 -15.42 -11.71 -9.90
C GLY A 491 -14.95 -10.54 -10.74
N PHE A 492 -15.64 -10.34 -11.86
CA PHE A 492 -15.37 -9.27 -12.81
C PHE A 492 -16.67 -8.58 -13.24
N PHE A 493 -16.54 -7.32 -13.65
CA PHE A 493 -17.63 -6.53 -14.17
C PHE A 493 -17.13 -5.49 -15.19
N PRO A 494 -18.02 -5.01 -16.11
CA PRO A 494 -19.28 -5.63 -16.53
C PRO A 494 -19.05 -7.04 -17.11
N ALA A 495 -20.08 -7.92 -17.08
CA ALA A 495 -19.95 -9.30 -17.58
C ALA A 495 -19.68 -9.38 -19.08
N GLU A 496 -20.26 -8.45 -19.87
CA GLU A 496 -20.19 -8.41 -21.33
C GLU A 496 -18.84 -7.91 -21.85
N GLN A 497 -18.24 -6.94 -21.13
CA GLN A 497 -16.94 -6.36 -21.45
C GLN A 497 -16.18 -6.10 -20.13
N PRO A 498 -15.54 -7.12 -19.57
CA PRO A 498 -14.88 -6.99 -18.28
C PRO A 498 -13.80 -5.90 -18.27
N GLN A 499 -13.93 -4.96 -17.36
CA GLN A 499 -12.98 -3.87 -17.13
C GLN A 499 -12.25 -4.06 -15.79
N TYR A 500 -13.00 -4.46 -14.77
CA TYR A 500 -12.50 -4.55 -13.42
C TYR A 500 -12.69 -5.95 -12.84
N THR A 501 -11.75 -6.36 -11.99
CA THR A 501 -11.96 -7.48 -11.07
C THR A 501 -12.06 -6.96 -9.65
N VAL A 502 -12.95 -7.58 -8.87
CA VAL A 502 -13.08 -7.37 -7.43
C VAL A 502 -12.82 -8.69 -6.73
N THR A 503 -11.95 -8.67 -5.72
CA THR A 503 -11.68 -9.82 -4.85
C THR A 503 -11.84 -9.38 -3.40
N VAL A 504 -12.70 -10.07 -2.67
CA VAL A 504 -12.91 -9.84 -1.23
C VAL A 504 -12.55 -11.11 -0.47
N LEU A 505 -11.74 -10.95 0.57
CA LEU A 505 -11.43 -11.96 1.57
C LEU A 505 -11.95 -11.50 2.93
N ALA A 506 -12.79 -12.29 3.57
CA ALA A 506 -13.09 -12.20 4.99
C ALA A 506 -12.30 -13.30 5.72
N GLU A 507 -11.19 -12.90 6.36
CA GLU A 507 -10.34 -13.83 7.12
C GLU A 507 -11.08 -14.29 8.37
N ASP A 508 -11.26 -15.63 8.51
CA ASP A 508 -12.05 -16.25 9.58
C ASP A 508 -13.52 -15.81 9.65
N GLY A 509 -14.02 -15.15 8.57
CA GLY A 509 -15.35 -14.54 8.51
C GLY A 509 -16.50 -15.50 8.17
N GLY A 510 -16.24 -16.80 8.05
CA GLY A 510 -17.27 -17.81 7.79
C GLY A 510 -17.62 -17.96 6.31
N TYR A 511 -18.93 -17.91 5.98
CA TYR A 511 -19.39 -18.18 4.62
C TYR A 511 -19.16 -17.00 3.67
N GLY A 512 -18.49 -17.29 2.52
CA GLY A 512 -18.15 -16.24 1.55
C GLY A 512 -19.36 -15.50 0.97
N ASN A 513 -20.51 -16.19 0.84
CA ASN A 513 -21.74 -15.58 0.37
C ASN A 513 -22.36 -14.58 1.38
N GLU A 514 -22.07 -14.76 2.66
CA GLU A 514 -22.60 -13.90 3.73
C GLU A 514 -21.63 -12.79 4.11
N ALA A 515 -20.33 -13.12 4.23
CA ALA A 515 -19.32 -12.21 4.73
C ALA A 515 -18.66 -11.36 3.62
N ALA A 516 -18.43 -11.94 2.43
CA ALA A 516 -17.68 -11.27 1.37
C ALA A 516 -18.58 -10.77 0.20
N ALA A 517 -19.62 -11.50 -0.15
CA ALA A 517 -20.44 -11.17 -1.32
C ALA A 517 -21.22 -9.85 -1.19
N PRO A 518 -21.78 -9.44 -0.03
CA PRO A 518 -22.39 -8.12 0.10
C PRO A 518 -21.40 -6.97 -0.15
N ILE A 519 -20.17 -7.10 0.33
CA ILE A 519 -19.09 -6.10 0.12
C ILE A 519 -18.72 -6.03 -1.37
N PHE A 520 -18.58 -7.20 -2.02
CA PHE A 520 -18.34 -7.28 -3.46
C PHE A 520 -19.43 -6.52 -4.25
N ARG A 521 -20.70 -6.69 -3.90
CA ARG A 521 -21.83 -5.98 -4.51
C ARG A 521 -21.70 -4.47 -4.32
N SER A 522 -21.57 -4.01 -3.07
CA SER A 522 -21.48 -2.58 -2.74
C SER A 522 -20.32 -1.89 -3.45
N VAL A 523 -19.15 -2.54 -3.50
CA VAL A 523 -17.99 -2.01 -4.23
C VAL A 523 -18.30 -1.81 -5.71
N ILE A 524 -18.93 -2.78 -6.36
CA ILE A 524 -19.29 -2.69 -7.79
C ILE A 524 -20.33 -1.58 -8.02
N GLU A 525 -21.37 -1.52 -7.21
CA GLU A 525 -22.44 -0.51 -7.32
C GLU A 525 -21.85 0.89 -7.17
N ARG A 526 -21.04 1.12 -6.15
CA ARG A 526 -20.37 2.42 -5.93
C ARG A 526 -19.38 2.80 -7.02
N ILE A 527 -18.53 1.87 -7.46
CA ILE A 527 -17.61 2.16 -8.58
C ILE A 527 -18.40 2.55 -9.83
N THR A 528 -19.49 1.85 -10.11
CA THR A 528 -20.35 2.16 -11.25
C THR A 528 -20.98 3.54 -11.12
N GLU A 529 -21.52 3.87 -9.96
CA GLU A 529 -22.16 5.16 -9.72
C GLU A 529 -21.17 6.33 -9.76
N GLU A 530 -20.04 6.22 -9.04
CA GLU A 530 -19.12 7.33 -8.86
C GLU A 530 -18.27 7.59 -10.12
N LEU A 531 -17.77 6.55 -10.83
CA LEU A 531 -16.94 6.76 -12.03
C LEU A 531 -17.75 7.14 -13.27
N TYR A 532 -18.98 6.64 -13.44
CA TYR A 532 -19.84 7.08 -14.57
C TYR A 532 -20.37 8.50 -14.38
N LEU A 533 -20.44 9.02 -13.14
CA LEU A 533 -20.79 10.41 -12.88
C LEU A 533 -19.60 11.36 -13.13
N GLU A 534 -18.36 10.90 -12.95
CA GLU A 534 -17.15 11.67 -13.27
C GLU A 534 -16.96 11.86 -14.78
N ASP A 535 -17.33 10.87 -15.60
CA ASP A 535 -17.25 10.96 -17.07
C ASP A 535 -18.30 11.91 -17.69
N VAL A 536 -19.32 12.31 -16.95
CA VAL A 536 -20.43 13.19 -17.41
C VAL A 536 -20.29 14.62 -16.88
N SER A 537 -19.43 14.88 -15.93
CA SER A 537 -19.16 16.20 -15.32
C SER A 537 -17.89 16.85 -15.88
#